data_e8a9b019307f4d28b80cd274edb3b88c
#
_entry.id   e8a9b019307f4d28b80cd274edb3b88c
#
_cell.length_a   1.000
_cell.length_b   1.000
_cell.length_c   1.000
_cell.angle_alpha   90.00
_cell.angle_beta   90.00
_cell.angle_gamma   90.00
#
_symmetry.space_group_name_H-M   'P 1'
#
loop_
_entity.id
_entity.type
_entity.pdbx_description
1 polymer ?
#
loop_
_entity_poly.entity_id
_entity_poly.type
_entity_poly.pdbx_seq_one_letter_code
_entity_poly.pdbx_strand_id
1 'polypeptide(L)'
;LVSSITGFPVQPNKAIVGANAFAHESGIHQDGVLKNVQTYEIMSPETIGLKKSSLVLGKHSGKHAFKEKLKILGYEVGDNYINEIFEKFKLLADKKKDVYDEDIIALVDDTHFNKSNTLKLKNLSIMSGTNSKHVASLELNFKEELKEVSGSGNGPIDAVFNCISKVVGFSPKLVLYHINAITPDSDAQGEVTVKLEYFNKEFIGKASDIDIIVASAKSYINACLLYTSDAADDLTR
;
A
#
# COMPACT_ATOMS: atom_id res chain seq x y z
N LEU A 1 -7.77 -11.95 -30.70
CA LEU A 1 -7.90 -11.94 -32.15
C LEU A 1 -9.08 -11.08 -32.60
N VAL A 2 -10.35 -11.37 -32.17
CA VAL A 2 -11.52 -10.58 -32.61
C VAL A 2 -11.35 -9.10 -32.26
N SER A 3 -11.02 -8.77 -31.03
CA SER A 3 -10.82 -7.37 -30.59
C SER A 3 -9.69 -6.68 -31.35
N SER A 4 -8.60 -7.39 -31.66
CA SER A 4 -7.47 -6.82 -32.39
C SER A 4 -7.77 -6.60 -33.89
N ILE A 5 -8.68 -7.40 -34.45
CA ILE A 5 -9.08 -7.25 -35.86
C ILE A 5 -10.17 -6.18 -36.03
N THR A 6 -11.15 -6.17 -35.12
CA THR A 6 -12.32 -5.28 -35.25
C THR A 6 -12.09 -3.90 -34.60
N GLY A 7 -11.09 -3.75 -33.72
CA GLY A 7 -10.87 -2.55 -32.92
C GLY A 7 -11.85 -2.39 -31.75
N PHE A 8 -12.81 -3.31 -31.57
CA PHE A 8 -13.77 -3.26 -30.48
C PHE A 8 -13.32 -4.17 -29.33
N PRO A 9 -13.07 -3.64 -28.14
CA PRO A 9 -12.74 -4.47 -26.98
C PRO A 9 -13.96 -5.29 -26.54
N VAL A 10 -13.71 -6.52 -26.09
CA VAL A 10 -14.75 -7.34 -25.47
C VAL A 10 -15.11 -6.71 -24.13
N GLN A 11 -16.41 -6.49 -23.91
CA GLN A 11 -16.89 -5.94 -22.62
C GLN A 11 -16.47 -6.85 -21.46
N PRO A 12 -15.95 -6.32 -20.36
CA PRO A 12 -15.50 -7.14 -19.22
C PRO A 12 -16.57 -8.08 -18.66
N ASN A 13 -17.83 -7.65 -18.67
CA ASN A 13 -18.99 -8.42 -18.17
C ASN A 13 -19.67 -9.26 -19.27
N LYS A 14 -19.06 -9.41 -20.44
CA LYS A 14 -19.61 -10.27 -21.49
C LYS A 14 -19.65 -11.72 -21.02
N ALA A 15 -20.81 -12.36 -21.13
CA ALA A 15 -20.96 -13.76 -20.76
C ALA A 15 -19.91 -14.65 -21.45
N ILE A 16 -19.32 -15.57 -20.71
CA ILE A 16 -18.31 -16.57 -21.09
C ILE A 16 -16.92 -15.96 -21.41
N VAL A 17 -16.86 -14.93 -22.26
CA VAL A 17 -15.59 -14.41 -22.83
C VAL A 17 -15.13 -13.11 -22.21
N GLY A 18 -15.90 -12.48 -21.34
CA GLY A 18 -15.54 -11.26 -20.63
C GLY A 18 -14.50 -11.52 -19.56
N ALA A 19 -13.64 -10.55 -19.30
CA ALA A 19 -12.59 -10.65 -18.28
C ALA A 19 -13.14 -10.96 -16.88
N ASN A 20 -14.39 -10.52 -16.59
CA ASN A 20 -15.06 -10.72 -15.29
C ASN A 20 -15.99 -11.94 -15.26
N ALA A 21 -16.02 -12.79 -16.32
CA ALA A 21 -16.96 -13.90 -16.41
C ALA A 21 -16.83 -14.90 -15.26
N PHE A 22 -15.63 -15.04 -14.68
CA PHE A 22 -15.31 -15.92 -13.55
C PHE A 22 -14.72 -15.13 -12.36
N ALA A 23 -15.06 -13.84 -12.25
CA ALA A 23 -14.64 -13.01 -11.14
C ALA A 23 -15.74 -12.96 -10.08
N HIS A 24 -15.42 -13.32 -8.84
CA HIS A 24 -16.34 -13.31 -7.71
C HIS A 24 -15.88 -12.29 -6.66
N GLU A 25 -16.59 -11.18 -6.54
CA GLU A 25 -16.30 -10.13 -5.55
C GLU A 25 -17.19 -10.26 -4.30
N SER A 26 -18.46 -10.64 -4.46
CA SER A 26 -19.42 -10.77 -3.36
C SER A 26 -19.02 -11.88 -2.38
N GLY A 27 -19.02 -11.57 -1.07
CA GLY A 27 -18.65 -12.53 -0.03
C GLY A 27 -19.48 -13.82 -0.04
N ILE A 28 -20.77 -13.75 -0.40
CA ILE A 28 -21.65 -14.95 -0.53
C ILE A 28 -21.21 -15.82 -1.71
N HIS A 29 -20.90 -15.21 -2.85
CA HIS A 29 -20.39 -15.93 -4.02
C HIS A 29 -19.03 -16.55 -3.75
N GLN A 30 -18.13 -15.80 -3.11
CA GLN A 30 -16.80 -16.28 -2.73
C GLN A 30 -16.87 -17.48 -1.77
N ASP A 31 -17.71 -17.40 -0.73
CA ASP A 31 -17.94 -18.51 0.21
C ASP A 31 -18.54 -19.75 -0.50
N GLY A 32 -19.48 -19.54 -1.42
CA GLY A 32 -20.07 -20.60 -2.21
C GLY A 32 -19.05 -21.30 -3.11
N VAL A 33 -18.23 -20.55 -3.84
CA VAL A 33 -17.17 -21.08 -4.73
C VAL A 33 -16.10 -21.81 -3.92
N LEU A 34 -15.69 -21.28 -2.75
CA LEU A 34 -14.72 -21.93 -1.87
C LEU A 34 -15.22 -23.26 -1.31
N LYS A 35 -16.53 -23.40 -1.07
CA LYS A 35 -17.15 -24.66 -0.62
C LYS A 35 -17.38 -25.65 -1.75
N ASN A 36 -17.87 -25.17 -2.88
CA ASN A 36 -18.09 -25.96 -4.09
C ASN A 36 -18.13 -25.04 -5.32
N VAL A 37 -17.13 -25.17 -6.18
CA VAL A 37 -16.98 -24.36 -7.41
C VAL A 37 -18.24 -24.41 -8.27
N GLN A 38 -18.88 -25.57 -8.38
CA GLN A 38 -20.09 -25.76 -9.19
C GLN A 38 -21.33 -24.99 -8.71
N THR A 39 -21.27 -24.36 -7.51
CA THR A 39 -22.37 -23.56 -6.99
C THR A 39 -22.67 -22.35 -7.86
N TYR A 40 -21.63 -21.76 -8.46
CA TYR A 40 -21.74 -20.54 -9.28
C TYR A 40 -21.09 -20.67 -10.66
N GLU A 41 -20.31 -21.72 -10.90
CA GLU A 41 -19.62 -21.94 -12.17
C GLU A 41 -20.20 -23.18 -12.87
N ILE A 42 -21.02 -22.96 -13.91
CA ILE A 42 -21.61 -24.02 -14.73
C ILE A 42 -20.53 -24.69 -15.61
N MET A 43 -19.48 -23.96 -15.94
CA MET A 43 -18.32 -24.45 -16.70
C MET A 43 -17.04 -23.96 -16.03
N SER A 44 -15.96 -24.72 -16.14
CA SER A 44 -14.69 -24.29 -15.60
C SER A 44 -13.99 -23.26 -16.52
N PRO A 45 -13.24 -22.30 -15.97
CA PRO A 45 -12.48 -21.31 -16.75
C PRO A 45 -11.57 -21.96 -17.79
N GLU A 46 -10.98 -23.09 -17.45
CA GLU A 46 -10.05 -23.84 -18.32
C GLU A 46 -10.72 -24.34 -19.59
N THR A 47 -12.01 -24.68 -19.55
CA THR A 47 -12.75 -25.14 -20.73
C THR A 47 -12.90 -24.10 -21.82
N ILE A 48 -12.74 -22.82 -21.46
CA ILE A 48 -12.80 -21.70 -22.40
C ILE A 48 -11.44 -21.00 -22.58
N GLY A 49 -10.35 -21.60 -22.06
CA GLY A 49 -8.98 -21.11 -22.22
C GLY A 49 -8.57 -20.03 -21.21
N LEU A 50 -9.32 -19.79 -20.13
CA LEU A 50 -8.92 -18.95 -19.00
C LEU A 50 -8.14 -19.76 -17.98
N LYS A 51 -7.16 -19.14 -17.31
CA LYS A 51 -6.24 -19.87 -16.43
C LYS A 51 -6.86 -20.34 -15.10
N LYS A 52 -7.74 -19.55 -14.49
CA LYS A 52 -8.48 -19.86 -13.22
C LYS A 52 -9.56 -18.82 -12.95
N SER A 53 -10.54 -19.19 -12.08
CA SER A 53 -11.42 -18.20 -11.42
C SER A 53 -10.59 -17.27 -10.54
N SER A 54 -10.86 -15.98 -10.59
CA SER A 54 -10.16 -15.01 -9.74
C SER A 54 -11.05 -14.59 -8.57
N LEU A 55 -10.54 -14.77 -7.34
CA LEU A 55 -11.09 -14.11 -6.16
C LEU A 55 -10.66 -12.64 -6.23
N VAL A 56 -11.54 -11.81 -6.78
CA VAL A 56 -11.33 -10.36 -6.80
C VAL A 56 -11.79 -9.81 -5.45
N LEU A 57 -10.87 -9.20 -4.71
CA LEU A 57 -11.20 -8.54 -3.46
C LEU A 57 -11.58 -7.09 -3.73
N GLY A 58 -12.67 -6.66 -3.13
CA GLY A 58 -13.19 -5.31 -3.26
C GLY A 58 -13.96 -4.87 -2.02
N LYS A 59 -14.68 -3.76 -2.14
CA LYS A 59 -15.46 -3.15 -1.05
C LYS A 59 -16.40 -4.14 -0.34
N HIS A 60 -17.00 -5.07 -1.09
CA HIS A 60 -17.98 -6.04 -0.58
C HIS A 60 -17.38 -7.36 -0.09
N SER A 61 -16.06 -7.53 -0.22
CA SER A 61 -15.38 -8.74 0.24
C SER A 61 -15.39 -8.86 1.75
N GLY A 62 -15.69 -10.08 2.23
CA GLY A 62 -15.69 -10.42 3.65
C GLY A 62 -14.28 -10.77 4.16
N LYS A 63 -14.12 -10.74 5.48
CA LYS A 63 -12.86 -11.06 6.16
C LYS A 63 -12.37 -12.49 5.87
N HIS A 64 -13.30 -13.45 5.69
CA HIS A 64 -12.94 -14.84 5.37
C HIS A 64 -12.25 -14.94 4.01
N ALA A 65 -12.83 -14.31 2.97
CA ALA A 65 -12.23 -14.28 1.64
C ALA A 65 -10.87 -13.57 1.63
N PHE A 66 -10.74 -12.49 2.40
CA PHE A 66 -9.47 -11.79 2.58
C PHE A 66 -8.40 -12.68 3.24
N LYS A 67 -8.76 -13.46 4.27
CA LYS A 67 -7.86 -14.42 4.93
C LYS A 67 -7.40 -15.51 3.96
N GLU A 68 -8.30 -16.07 3.17
CA GLU A 68 -7.96 -17.08 2.16
C GLU A 68 -7.06 -16.49 1.06
N LYS A 69 -7.31 -15.25 0.63
CA LYS A 69 -6.45 -14.58 -0.34
C LYS A 69 -5.03 -14.38 0.19
N LEU A 70 -4.87 -13.97 1.45
CA LEU A 70 -3.55 -13.85 2.08
C LEU A 70 -2.79 -15.19 2.09
N LYS A 71 -3.48 -16.29 2.38
CA LYS A 71 -2.86 -17.63 2.31
C LYS A 71 -2.43 -17.99 0.89
N ILE A 72 -3.25 -17.69 -0.13
CA ILE A 72 -2.90 -17.91 -1.55
C ILE A 72 -1.64 -17.10 -1.92
N LEU A 73 -1.50 -15.89 -1.38
CA LEU A 73 -0.33 -15.02 -1.57
C LEU A 73 0.90 -15.46 -0.72
N GLY A 74 0.76 -16.52 0.10
CA GLY A 74 1.85 -17.07 0.90
C GLY A 74 2.03 -16.42 2.28
N TYR A 75 1.06 -15.62 2.72
CA TYR A 75 1.10 -14.96 4.03
C TYR A 75 0.32 -15.74 5.09
N GLU A 76 1.01 -16.24 6.11
CA GLU A 76 0.40 -16.78 7.33
C GLU A 76 0.31 -15.67 8.39
N VAL A 77 -0.86 -15.07 8.53
CA VAL A 77 -1.08 -13.93 9.43
C VAL A 77 -1.92 -14.39 10.63
N GLY A 78 -1.45 -14.12 11.84
CA GLY A 78 -2.18 -14.41 13.08
C GLY A 78 -3.48 -13.59 13.20
N ASP A 79 -4.48 -14.14 13.90
CA ASP A 79 -5.84 -13.56 13.96
C ASP A 79 -5.88 -12.11 14.49
N ASN A 80 -4.97 -11.71 15.35
CA ASN A 80 -4.87 -10.33 15.84
C ASN A 80 -4.46 -9.33 14.76
N TYR A 81 -3.56 -9.75 13.86
CA TYR A 81 -3.07 -8.90 12.76
C TYR A 81 -4.04 -8.84 11.57
N ILE A 82 -4.77 -9.91 11.34
CA ILE A 82 -5.77 -9.95 10.27
C ILE A 82 -6.83 -8.87 10.43
N ASN A 83 -7.23 -8.54 11.65
CA ASN A 83 -8.20 -7.48 11.90
C ASN A 83 -7.65 -6.11 11.44
N GLU A 84 -6.42 -5.80 11.83
CA GLU A 84 -5.79 -4.53 11.48
C GLU A 84 -5.59 -4.39 9.97
N ILE A 85 -5.07 -5.43 9.31
CA ILE A 85 -4.83 -5.41 7.86
C ILE A 85 -6.16 -5.33 7.11
N PHE A 86 -7.20 -6.03 7.60
CA PHE A 86 -8.52 -6.01 6.98
C PHE A 86 -9.19 -4.62 7.06
N GLU A 87 -9.04 -3.91 8.18
CA GLU A 87 -9.53 -2.52 8.29
C GLU A 87 -8.81 -1.59 7.29
N LYS A 88 -7.49 -1.71 7.17
CA LYS A 88 -6.72 -0.98 6.16
C LYS A 88 -7.13 -1.33 4.73
N PHE A 89 -7.38 -2.62 4.46
CA PHE A 89 -7.90 -3.08 3.18
C PHE A 89 -9.26 -2.45 2.87
N LYS A 90 -10.18 -2.36 3.84
CA LYS A 90 -11.48 -1.71 3.65
C LYS A 90 -11.33 -0.22 3.29
N LEU A 91 -10.45 0.49 3.99
CA LEU A 91 -10.16 1.90 3.71
C LEU A 91 -9.56 2.08 2.31
N LEU A 92 -8.72 1.15 1.85
CA LEU A 92 -8.17 1.15 0.50
C LEU A 92 -9.26 0.89 -0.54
N ALA A 93 -10.08 -0.15 -0.33
CA ALA A 93 -11.17 -0.52 -1.23
C ALA A 93 -12.29 0.52 -1.32
N ASP A 94 -12.41 1.42 -0.35
CA ASP A 94 -13.31 2.59 -0.43
C ASP A 94 -12.74 3.71 -1.32
N LYS A 95 -11.42 3.80 -1.45
CA LYS A 95 -10.73 4.83 -2.23
C LYS A 95 -10.38 4.37 -3.65
N LYS A 96 -10.20 3.08 -3.85
CA LYS A 96 -9.72 2.46 -5.08
C LYS A 96 -10.80 1.58 -5.69
N LYS A 97 -11.03 1.71 -7.00
CA LYS A 97 -12.07 0.95 -7.71
C LYS A 97 -11.74 -0.55 -7.76
N ASP A 98 -10.52 -0.88 -8.14
CA ASP A 98 -10.05 -2.26 -8.27
C ASP A 98 -8.83 -2.47 -7.35
N VAL A 99 -8.88 -3.48 -6.48
CA VAL A 99 -7.78 -3.83 -5.57
C VAL A 99 -7.07 -5.06 -6.11
N TYR A 100 -5.78 -4.93 -6.36
CA TYR A 100 -4.92 -5.98 -6.91
C TYR A 100 -4.14 -6.71 -5.82
N ASP A 101 -3.53 -7.83 -6.18
CA ASP A 101 -2.76 -8.66 -5.26
C ASP A 101 -1.56 -7.89 -4.67
N GLU A 102 -0.94 -7.05 -5.49
CA GLU A 102 0.17 -6.18 -5.11
C GLU A 102 -0.25 -5.15 -4.05
N ASP A 103 -1.47 -4.64 -4.12
CA ASP A 103 -2.01 -3.73 -3.11
C ASP A 103 -2.13 -4.43 -1.75
N ILE A 104 -2.58 -5.69 -1.76
CA ILE A 104 -2.72 -6.49 -0.54
C ILE A 104 -1.36 -6.80 0.07
N ILE A 105 -0.38 -7.17 -0.76
CA ILE A 105 1.00 -7.41 -0.35
C ILE A 105 1.57 -6.15 0.31
N ALA A 106 1.40 -4.99 -0.33
CA ALA A 106 1.85 -3.71 0.20
C ALA A 106 1.22 -3.37 1.56
N LEU A 107 -0.08 -3.67 1.76
CA LEU A 107 -0.75 -3.50 3.06
C LEU A 107 -0.17 -4.40 4.15
N VAL A 108 0.18 -5.64 3.83
CA VAL A 108 0.79 -6.58 4.77
C VAL A 108 2.17 -6.08 5.17
N ASP A 109 3.00 -5.72 4.20
CA ASP A 109 4.35 -5.23 4.43
C ASP A 109 4.34 -3.93 5.26
N ASP A 110 3.48 -2.96 4.92
CA ASP A 110 3.33 -1.71 5.69
C ASP A 110 2.90 -1.98 7.15
N THR A 111 2.08 -2.99 7.39
CA THR A 111 1.65 -3.35 8.74
C THR A 111 2.77 -3.99 9.56
N HIS A 112 3.67 -4.73 8.93
CA HIS A 112 4.86 -5.29 9.59
C HIS A 112 5.86 -4.20 10.01
N PHE A 113 6.07 -3.17 9.18
CA PHE A 113 6.96 -2.05 9.48
C PHE A 113 6.40 -1.09 10.55
N ASN A 114 5.07 -0.95 10.65
CA ASN A 114 4.41 -0.03 11.59
C ASN A 114 4.36 -0.50 13.06
N LYS A 115 5.14 -1.51 13.46
CA LYS A 115 5.15 -2.04 14.83
C LYS A 115 5.74 -1.09 15.89
N SER A 116 6.59 -0.13 15.50
CA SER A 116 7.11 0.84 16.46
C SER A 116 6.14 2.03 16.59
N ASN A 117 5.53 2.18 17.74
CA ASN A 117 4.68 3.34 18.08
C ASN A 117 5.46 4.65 18.22
N THR A 118 6.77 4.64 17.95
CA THR A 118 7.69 5.73 18.28
C THR A 118 7.50 6.95 17.39
N LEU A 119 7.18 6.75 16.08
CA LEU A 119 6.99 7.86 15.13
C LEU A 119 5.91 7.48 14.11
N LYS A 120 4.80 8.22 14.08
CA LYS A 120 3.68 8.00 13.14
C LYS A 120 3.20 9.31 12.54
N LEU A 121 2.94 9.29 11.23
CA LEU A 121 2.27 10.39 10.54
C LEU A 121 0.77 10.39 10.89
N LYS A 122 0.26 11.52 11.35
CA LYS A 122 -1.16 11.75 11.65
C LYS A 122 -1.82 12.58 10.56
N ASN A 123 -1.18 13.69 10.20
CA ASN A 123 -1.69 14.60 9.19
C ASN A 123 -0.54 15.18 8.37
N LEU A 124 -0.79 15.45 7.10
CA LEU A 124 0.13 16.06 6.17
C LEU A 124 -0.61 17.07 5.31
N SER A 125 -0.10 18.29 5.26
CA SER A 125 -0.58 19.34 4.38
C SER A 125 0.59 19.96 3.63
N ILE A 126 0.42 20.18 2.31
CA ILE A 126 1.45 20.80 1.47
C ILE A 126 0.87 21.96 0.69
N MET A 127 1.60 23.03 0.71
CA MET A 127 1.42 24.18 -0.18
C MET A 127 2.59 24.18 -1.17
N SER A 128 2.29 24.00 -2.45
CA SER A 128 3.28 23.90 -3.52
C SER A 128 2.76 24.58 -4.79
N GLY A 129 3.64 25.22 -5.53
CA GLY A 129 3.31 25.86 -6.81
C GLY A 129 4.58 26.23 -7.57
N THR A 130 4.43 26.46 -8.88
CA THR A 130 5.55 26.68 -9.82
C THR A 130 6.44 27.88 -9.44
N ASN A 131 5.84 28.92 -8.84
CA ASN A 131 6.52 30.17 -8.47
C ASN A 131 6.40 30.49 -6.97
N SER A 132 6.07 29.51 -6.15
CA SER A 132 5.92 29.66 -4.69
C SER A 132 6.92 28.77 -3.94
N LYS A 133 7.20 29.14 -2.69
CA LYS A 133 7.95 28.25 -1.81
C LYS A 133 7.14 26.99 -1.53
N HIS A 134 7.80 25.84 -1.56
CA HIS A 134 7.18 24.58 -1.14
C HIS A 134 7.22 24.51 0.39
N VAL A 135 6.05 24.45 1.00
CA VAL A 135 5.90 24.42 2.46
C VAL A 135 5.10 23.17 2.82
N ALA A 136 5.58 22.42 3.79
CA ALA A 136 4.88 21.30 4.38
C ALA A 136 4.54 21.60 5.85
N SER A 137 3.37 21.13 6.29
CA SER A 137 2.96 21.10 7.68
C SER A 137 2.53 19.68 8.04
N LEU A 138 3.15 19.11 9.07
CA LEU A 138 2.94 17.75 9.50
C LEU A 138 2.51 17.70 10.96
N GLU A 139 1.59 16.80 11.25
CA GLU A 139 1.29 16.32 12.60
C GLU A 139 1.87 14.91 12.74
N LEU A 140 2.81 14.74 13.64
CA LEU A 140 3.51 13.49 13.89
C LEU A 140 3.31 13.08 15.35
N ASN A 141 2.94 11.82 15.58
CA ASN A 141 3.04 11.26 16.92
C ASN A 141 4.47 10.74 17.11
N PHE A 142 5.25 11.38 18.00
CA PHE A 142 6.62 11.00 18.32
C PHE A 142 6.76 10.72 19.80
N LYS A 143 7.08 9.46 20.15
CA LYS A 143 7.18 8.99 21.54
C LYS A 143 5.93 9.31 22.39
N GLU A 144 4.75 9.01 21.79
CA GLU A 144 3.42 9.24 22.37
C GLU A 144 3.01 10.72 22.50
N GLU A 145 3.84 11.67 22.08
CA GLU A 145 3.52 13.09 22.00
C GLU A 145 3.14 13.51 20.60
N LEU A 146 2.09 14.31 20.46
CA LEU A 146 1.74 14.95 19.18
C LEU A 146 2.68 16.14 18.95
N LYS A 147 3.42 16.09 17.84
CA LYS A 147 4.31 17.17 17.39
C LYS A 147 3.77 17.77 16.10
N GLU A 148 3.50 19.06 16.14
CA GLU A 148 3.19 19.86 14.95
C GLU A 148 4.47 20.54 14.47
N VAL A 149 4.76 20.38 13.19
CA VAL A 149 5.96 20.94 12.57
C VAL A 149 5.64 21.48 11.20
N SER A 150 6.22 22.64 10.88
CA SER A 150 6.19 23.18 9.53
C SER A 150 7.59 23.51 9.04
N GLY A 151 7.78 23.46 7.74
CA GLY A 151 9.05 23.71 7.11
C GLY A 151 8.93 23.89 5.60
N SER A 152 9.99 24.40 5.00
CA SER A 152 10.09 24.58 3.55
C SER A 152 11.21 23.75 2.98
N GLY A 153 11.15 23.53 1.67
CA GLY A 153 12.16 22.80 0.91
C GLY A 153 12.24 23.27 -0.53
N ASN A 154 13.19 22.70 -1.28
CA ASN A 154 13.37 22.96 -2.71
C ASN A 154 12.27 22.33 -3.57
N GLY A 155 11.50 21.39 -2.98
CA GLY A 155 10.34 20.74 -3.55
C GLY A 155 9.39 20.26 -2.45
N PRO A 156 8.17 19.77 -2.82
CA PRO A 156 7.20 19.30 -1.84
C PRO A 156 7.74 18.16 -0.97
N ILE A 157 8.42 17.20 -1.56
CA ILE A 157 9.01 16.05 -0.85
C ILE A 157 10.15 16.49 0.08
N ASP A 158 11.02 17.40 -0.39
CA ASP A 158 12.11 17.96 0.42
C ASP A 158 11.57 18.71 1.65
N ALA A 159 10.50 19.49 1.48
CA ALA A 159 9.83 20.16 2.60
C ALA A 159 9.29 19.14 3.64
N VAL A 160 8.72 18.02 3.20
CA VAL A 160 8.23 16.94 4.08
C VAL A 160 9.39 16.29 4.84
N PHE A 161 10.46 15.91 4.15
CA PHE A 161 11.63 15.26 4.76
C PHE A 161 12.31 16.18 5.77
N ASN A 162 12.42 17.48 5.46
CA ASN A 162 12.94 18.49 6.37
C ASN A 162 12.08 18.61 7.65
N CYS A 163 10.77 18.52 7.55
CA CYS A 163 9.88 18.50 8.70
C CYS A 163 10.09 17.26 9.58
N ILE A 164 10.17 16.07 8.97
CA ILE A 164 10.40 14.82 9.72
C ILE A 164 11.76 14.87 10.41
N SER A 165 12.82 15.31 9.71
CA SER A 165 14.17 15.45 10.29
C SER A 165 14.22 16.38 11.51
N LYS A 166 13.45 17.49 11.49
CA LYS A 166 13.32 18.38 12.65
C LYS A 166 12.72 17.69 13.87
N VAL A 167 11.70 16.83 13.66
CA VAL A 167 11.04 16.11 14.77
C VAL A 167 11.91 15.01 15.34
N VAL A 168 12.59 14.23 14.47
CA VAL A 168 13.49 13.15 14.92
C VAL A 168 14.81 13.64 15.49
N GLY A 169 15.19 14.89 15.20
CA GLY A 169 16.40 15.55 15.76
C GLY A 169 17.70 15.21 15.04
N PHE A 170 17.66 14.58 13.87
CA PHE A 170 18.81 14.32 13.01
C PHE A 170 18.46 14.48 11.54
N SER A 171 19.46 14.72 10.71
CA SER A 171 19.30 14.95 9.27
C SER A 171 20.16 13.95 8.49
N PRO A 172 19.60 12.77 8.14
CA PRO A 172 20.33 11.80 7.36
C PRO A 172 20.46 12.26 5.91
N LYS A 173 21.50 11.78 5.23
CA LYS A 173 21.69 12.02 3.80
C LYS A 173 20.78 11.08 3.01
N LEU A 174 19.98 11.63 2.11
CA LEU A 174 19.19 10.86 1.16
C LEU A 174 20.11 10.30 0.07
N VAL A 175 20.22 8.96 0.01
CA VAL A 175 21.05 8.24 -0.98
C VAL A 175 20.23 7.78 -2.16
N LEU A 176 18.99 7.30 -1.91
CA LEU A 176 18.06 6.84 -2.95
C LEU A 176 16.65 7.30 -2.62
N TYR A 177 15.98 7.78 -3.65
CA TYR A 177 14.54 8.01 -3.66
C TYR A 177 13.98 7.41 -4.94
N HIS A 178 13.18 6.37 -4.81
CA HIS A 178 12.62 5.63 -5.93
C HIS A 178 11.13 5.46 -5.76
N ILE A 179 10.38 5.72 -6.84
CA ILE A 179 8.93 5.55 -6.89
C ILE A 179 8.63 4.49 -7.93
N ASN A 180 7.84 3.50 -7.54
CA ASN A 180 7.34 2.46 -8.43
C ASN A 180 5.81 2.44 -8.37
N ALA A 181 5.15 2.42 -9.53
CA ALA A 181 3.71 2.19 -9.58
C ALA A 181 3.46 0.69 -9.36
N ILE A 182 2.71 0.36 -8.32
CA ILE A 182 2.40 -1.04 -7.98
C ILE A 182 1.31 -1.57 -8.91
N THR A 183 0.34 -0.72 -9.23
CA THR A 183 -0.86 -1.09 -9.99
C THR A 183 -1.08 -0.16 -11.17
N PRO A 184 -1.77 -0.59 -12.23
CA PRO A 184 -2.15 0.28 -13.34
C PRO A 184 -3.22 1.30 -12.94
N ASP A 185 -3.55 2.20 -13.85
CA ASP A 185 -4.60 3.22 -13.79
C ASP A 185 -4.25 4.49 -12.98
N SER A 186 -5.16 5.46 -13.01
CA SER A 186 -4.98 6.79 -12.41
C SER A 186 -5.12 6.79 -10.88
N ASP A 187 -5.67 5.73 -10.29
CA ASP A 187 -5.80 5.49 -8.86
C ASP A 187 -4.74 4.49 -8.34
N ALA A 188 -3.68 4.28 -9.14
CA ALA A 188 -2.58 3.38 -8.81
C ALA A 188 -1.95 3.71 -7.46
N GLN A 189 -1.65 2.68 -6.68
CA GLN A 189 -0.77 2.83 -5.53
C GLN A 189 0.68 3.03 -5.98
N GLY A 190 1.34 4.03 -5.39
CA GLY A 190 2.76 4.25 -5.53
C GLY A 190 3.52 3.65 -4.35
N GLU A 191 4.43 2.71 -4.61
CA GLU A 191 5.44 2.30 -3.62
C GLU A 191 6.62 3.28 -3.68
N VAL A 192 6.99 3.80 -2.54
CA VAL A 192 8.17 4.65 -2.40
C VAL A 192 9.22 3.91 -1.59
N THR A 193 10.43 3.85 -2.12
CA THR A 193 11.62 3.36 -1.44
C THR A 193 12.55 4.53 -1.16
N VAL A 194 12.87 4.73 0.12
CA VAL A 194 13.84 5.73 0.59
C VAL A 194 15.03 5.01 1.19
N LYS A 195 16.24 5.39 0.75
CA LYS A 195 17.50 4.94 1.36
C LYS A 195 18.20 6.13 1.98
N LEU A 196 18.44 6.06 3.27
CA LEU A 196 19.10 7.09 4.06
C LEU A 196 20.47 6.60 4.52
N GLU A 197 21.44 7.50 4.54
CA GLU A 197 22.78 7.29 5.11
C GLU A 197 22.97 8.17 6.32
N TYR A 198 23.35 7.58 7.46
CA TYR A 198 23.67 8.30 8.68
C TYR A 198 24.74 7.55 9.46
N PHE A 199 25.84 8.25 9.85
CA PHE A 199 27.02 7.64 10.46
C PHE A 199 27.59 6.43 9.71
N ASN A 200 27.69 6.51 8.38
CA ASN A 200 28.17 5.44 7.48
C ASN A 200 27.32 4.14 7.53
N LYS A 201 26.14 4.17 8.10
CA LYS A 201 25.14 3.09 8.03
C LYS A 201 24.03 3.48 7.08
N GLU A 202 23.51 2.51 6.35
CA GLU A 202 22.42 2.70 5.39
C GLU A 202 21.13 2.07 5.92
N PHE A 203 20.02 2.80 5.80
CA PHE A 203 18.70 2.38 6.25
C PHE A 203 17.71 2.54 5.10
N ILE A 204 16.94 1.48 4.82
CA ILE A 204 15.98 1.45 3.72
C ILE A 204 14.57 1.37 4.31
N GLY A 205 13.78 2.40 4.06
CA GLY A 205 12.34 2.41 4.36
C GLY A 205 11.53 2.29 3.09
N LYS A 206 10.43 1.56 3.17
CA LYS A 206 9.44 1.43 2.09
C LYS A 206 8.07 1.74 2.64
N ALA A 207 7.22 2.32 1.81
CA ALA A 207 5.81 2.50 2.10
C ALA A 207 5.02 2.69 0.80
N SER A 208 3.74 2.36 0.86
CA SER A 208 2.82 2.49 -0.26
C SER A 208 1.61 3.34 0.12
N ASP A 209 1.15 4.16 -0.80
CA ASP A 209 -0.09 4.93 -0.66
C ASP A 209 -0.58 5.33 -2.05
N ILE A 210 -1.87 5.68 -2.18
CA ILE A 210 -2.42 6.30 -3.40
C ILE A 210 -1.81 7.70 -3.57
N ASP A 211 -1.59 8.42 -2.47
CA ASP A 211 -0.87 9.69 -2.48
C ASP A 211 0.64 9.45 -2.31
N ILE A 212 1.39 9.72 -3.38
CA ILE A 212 2.85 9.55 -3.44
C ILE A 212 3.56 10.39 -2.36
N ILE A 213 3.02 11.53 -1.97
CA ILE A 213 3.63 12.39 -0.95
C ILE A 213 3.46 11.76 0.44
N VAL A 214 2.30 11.17 0.70
CA VAL A 214 2.04 10.39 1.92
C VAL A 214 2.92 9.14 1.95
N ALA A 215 3.03 8.41 0.83
CA ALA A 215 3.94 7.26 0.70
C ALA A 215 5.38 7.66 0.97
N SER A 216 5.84 8.81 0.45
CA SER A 216 7.18 9.34 0.68
C SER A 216 7.44 9.67 2.15
N ALA A 217 6.49 10.34 2.82
CA ALA A 217 6.59 10.64 4.24
C ALA A 217 6.71 9.37 5.08
N LYS A 218 5.84 8.39 4.84
CA LYS A 218 5.84 7.09 5.52
C LYS A 218 7.14 6.32 5.29
N SER A 219 7.62 6.28 4.04
CA SER A 219 8.87 5.62 3.66
C SER A 219 10.07 6.23 4.40
N TYR A 220 10.15 7.55 4.46
CA TYR A 220 11.20 8.27 5.20
C TYR A 220 11.12 7.99 6.71
N ILE A 221 9.91 8.00 7.29
CA ILE A 221 9.67 7.65 8.69
C ILE A 221 10.16 6.22 8.97
N ASN A 222 9.82 5.26 8.11
CA ASN A 222 10.23 3.86 8.27
C ASN A 222 11.76 3.71 8.26
N ALA A 223 12.46 4.43 7.39
CA ALA A 223 13.93 4.45 7.39
C ALA A 223 14.52 5.06 8.67
N CYS A 224 13.94 6.15 9.18
CA CYS A 224 14.36 6.78 10.44
C CYS A 224 14.13 5.85 11.64
N LEU A 225 13.04 5.08 11.67
CA LEU A 225 12.73 4.14 12.75
C LEU A 225 13.74 2.99 12.81
N LEU A 226 14.22 2.50 11.67
CA LEU A 226 15.28 1.47 11.63
C LEU A 226 16.58 1.98 12.26
N TYR A 227 16.96 3.24 12.00
CA TYR A 227 18.12 3.85 12.66
C TYR A 227 17.92 3.92 14.18
N THR A 228 16.76 4.36 14.66
CA THR A 228 16.52 4.51 16.10
C THR A 228 16.48 3.19 16.85
N SER A 229 16.04 2.10 16.21
CA SER A 229 16.08 0.75 16.78
C SER A 229 17.50 0.19 16.85
N ASP A 230 18.30 0.35 15.79
CA ASP A 230 19.69 -0.10 15.73
C ASP A 230 20.57 0.67 16.75
N ALA A 231 20.34 1.97 16.89
CA ALA A 231 21.06 2.79 17.89
C ALA A 231 20.70 2.42 19.33
N ALA A 232 19.49 1.94 19.62
CA ALA A 232 19.09 1.47 20.94
C ALA A 232 19.76 0.13 21.29
N ASP A 233 19.92 -0.76 20.32
CA ASP A 233 20.61 -2.05 20.49
C ASP A 233 22.13 -1.88 20.70
N ASP A 234 22.76 -0.88 20.07
CA ASP A 234 24.19 -0.57 20.26
C ASP A 234 24.49 0.02 21.66
N LEU A 235 23.51 0.68 22.32
CA LEU A 235 23.65 1.23 23.68
C LEU A 235 23.43 0.17 24.78
N THR A 236 22.92 -1.01 24.45
CA THR A 236 22.64 -2.11 25.38
C THR A 236 23.71 -3.22 25.34
N ARG A 237 24.73 -3.06 24.53
CA ARG A 237 25.93 -3.90 24.45
C ARG A 237 27.12 -3.23 25.11
#